data_35f4a7ae969b05dc34949378fd106d46
#
_entry.id   35f4a7ae969b05dc34949378fd106d46
#
_cell.length_a   1.000
_cell.length_b   1.000
_cell.length_c   1.000
_cell.angle_alpha   90.00
_cell.angle_beta   90.00
_cell.angle_gamma   90.00
#
_symmetry.space_group_name_H-M   'P 1'
#
loop_
_entity.id
_entity.type
_entity.pdbx_description
1 polymer ?
#
loop_
_entity_poly.entity_id
_entity_poly.type
_entity_poly.pdbx_seq_one_letter_code
_entity_poly.pdbx_strand_id
1 'polypeptide(L)'
;LEEFGIRRLLLPLPGTKEEKDISDYFKAGNTREDFLKLFIEFLDNLYSDTLIMLKSCEIDFNNPPAKAQVIISAGDVPLGTQGNLFGITGGEGTGKSNYIAAMLAGCICQPDKEIDTLGIQIAANSKHKAVLLYDTEQSEVQLFKNVSNLLTRAKQPNKPEELKAFCLTGMSRKERLHAIVQSMDKFYYQYGGIQLVVIDGIADLVKSANDEVESVAVIDELYRLAGIYNTCILCVLHFVPN
;
A
#
# COMPACT_ATOMS: atom_id res chain seq x y z
N LEU A 1 -9.68 15.67 35.80
CA LEU A 1 -8.58 14.73 35.55
C LEU A 1 -8.79 13.99 34.22
N GLU A 2 -10.01 13.60 33.87
CA GLU A 2 -10.35 13.00 32.57
C GLU A 2 -10.08 13.96 31.40
N GLU A 3 -10.28 15.25 31.60
CA GLU A 3 -9.96 16.32 30.64
C GLU A 3 -8.47 16.36 30.26
N PHE A 4 -7.59 15.86 31.14
CA PHE A 4 -6.16 15.73 30.93
C PHE A 4 -5.70 14.31 30.58
N GLY A 5 -6.64 13.40 30.25
CA GLY A 5 -6.33 12.00 29.92
C GLY A 5 -5.83 11.16 31.09
N ILE A 6 -6.01 11.65 32.32
CA ILE A 6 -5.55 10.94 33.53
C ILE A 6 -6.57 9.86 33.89
N ARG A 7 -6.14 8.61 33.86
CA ARG A 7 -6.92 7.46 34.29
C ARG A 7 -6.60 7.07 35.75
N ARG A 8 -7.55 6.48 36.44
CA ARG A 8 -7.38 6.07 37.82
C ARG A 8 -7.69 4.58 38.02
N LEU A 9 -6.79 3.90 38.71
CA LEU A 9 -7.06 2.57 39.24
C LEU A 9 -7.93 2.71 40.51
N LEU A 10 -9.12 2.13 40.47
CA LEU A 10 -9.99 2.07 41.62
C LEU A 10 -9.68 0.79 42.41
N LEU A 11 -9.22 0.95 43.65
CA LEU A 11 -8.96 -0.18 44.51
C LEU A 11 -10.29 -0.79 45.04
N PRO A 12 -10.46 -2.11 45.00
CA PRO A 12 -11.68 -2.81 45.45
C PRO A 12 -11.70 -2.90 46.95
N LEU A 13 -11.95 -1.78 47.63
CA LEU A 13 -12.02 -1.68 49.07
C LEU A 13 -13.43 -1.29 49.53
N PRO A 14 -13.96 -1.83 50.62
CA PRO A 14 -15.22 -1.39 51.18
C PRO A 14 -15.09 0.02 51.81
N GLY A 15 -16.09 0.89 51.61
CA GLY A 15 -16.18 2.25 52.14
C GLY A 15 -16.18 3.33 51.08
N THR A 16 -16.12 4.62 51.48
CA THR A 16 -16.18 5.77 50.56
C THR A 16 -14.84 6.02 49.86
N LYS A 17 -14.89 6.55 48.64
CA LYS A 17 -13.70 6.79 47.80
C LYS A 17 -12.68 7.75 48.41
N GLU A 18 -13.10 8.61 49.32
CA GLU A 18 -12.27 9.70 49.87
C GLU A 18 -11.30 9.23 50.97
N GLU A 19 -11.53 8.05 51.53
CA GLU A 19 -10.78 7.53 52.66
C GLU A 19 -9.78 6.42 52.33
N LYS A 20 -9.62 6.07 51.04
CA LYS A 20 -8.93 4.84 50.64
C LYS A 20 -7.81 5.09 49.67
N ASP A 21 -6.62 4.70 50.10
CA ASP A 21 -5.41 4.71 49.29
C ASP A 21 -4.77 3.31 49.20
N ILE A 22 -3.60 3.23 48.58
CA ILE A 22 -2.83 1.98 48.42
C ILE A 22 -2.41 1.41 49.79
N SER A 23 -2.19 2.24 50.82
CA SER A 23 -1.85 1.81 52.16
C SER A 23 -3.03 1.07 52.81
N ASP A 24 -4.24 1.56 52.60
CA ASP A 24 -5.45 0.92 53.10
C ASP A 24 -5.71 -0.41 52.42
N TYR A 25 -5.37 -0.52 51.15
CA TYR A 25 -5.43 -1.78 50.39
C TYR A 25 -4.55 -2.85 51.03
N PHE A 26 -3.31 -2.53 51.40
CA PHE A 26 -2.41 -3.47 52.07
C PHE A 26 -2.79 -3.73 53.54
N LYS A 27 -3.28 -2.72 54.25
CA LYS A 27 -3.79 -2.91 55.61
C LYS A 27 -5.02 -3.85 55.68
N ALA A 28 -5.79 -3.91 54.60
CA ALA A 28 -6.90 -4.84 54.45
C ALA A 28 -6.49 -6.30 54.25
N GLY A 29 -5.18 -6.58 54.24
CA GLY A 29 -4.61 -7.94 54.10
C GLY A 29 -4.32 -8.37 52.69
N ASN A 30 -4.47 -7.49 51.71
CA ASN A 30 -4.09 -7.79 50.31
C ASN A 30 -2.57 -7.81 50.16
N THR A 31 -2.09 -8.68 49.31
CA THR A 31 -0.64 -8.84 49.03
C THR A 31 -0.19 -7.94 47.88
N ARG A 32 1.13 -7.82 47.72
CA ARG A 32 1.74 -7.17 46.54
C ARG A 32 1.34 -7.87 45.24
N GLU A 33 1.20 -9.19 45.28
CA GLU A 33 0.81 -10.00 44.13
C GLU A 33 -0.64 -9.70 43.70
N ASP A 34 -1.54 -9.54 44.68
CA ASP A 34 -2.94 -9.15 44.42
C ASP A 34 -3.00 -7.74 43.78
N PHE A 35 -2.21 -6.81 44.29
CA PHE A 35 -2.13 -5.46 43.72
C PHE A 35 -1.58 -5.47 42.29
N LEU A 36 -0.53 -6.25 42.01
CA LEU A 36 0.04 -6.38 40.69
C LEU A 36 -0.94 -6.98 39.68
N LYS A 37 -1.71 -7.99 40.06
CA LYS A 37 -2.78 -8.54 39.21
C LYS A 37 -3.83 -7.48 38.88
N LEU A 38 -4.31 -6.77 39.89
CA LEU A 38 -5.28 -5.70 39.71
C LEU A 38 -4.76 -4.58 38.81
N PHE A 39 -3.48 -4.23 38.95
CA PHE A 39 -2.84 -3.22 38.13
C PHE A 39 -2.65 -3.66 36.67
N ILE A 40 -2.29 -4.91 36.45
CA ILE A 40 -2.20 -5.48 35.09
C ILE A 40 -3.58 -5.49 34.43
N GLU A 41 -4.60 -5.96 35.11
CA GLU A 41 -5.97 -5.95 34.61
C GLU A 41 -6.46 -4.54 34.29
N PHE A 42 -6.12 -3.55 35.10
CA PHE A 42 -6.41 -2.14 34.83
C PHE A 42 -5.70 -1.66 33.56
N LEU A 43 -4.41 -2.00 33.36
CA LEU A 43 -3.67 -1.64 32.16
C LEU A 43 -4.23 -2.32 30.90
N ASP A 44 -4.58 -3.59 30.99
CA ASP A 44 -5.17 -4.34 29.88
C ASP A 44 -6.52 -3.72 29.46
N ASN A 45 -7.35 -3.33 30.42
CA ASN A 45 -8.60 -2.63 30.14
C ASN A 45 -8.37 -1.22 29.57
N LEU A 46 -7.36 -0.50 30.08
CA LEU A 46 -7.01 0.85 29.62
C LEU A 46 -6.53 0.87 28.19
N TYR A 47 -5.76 -0.14 27.79
CA TYR A 47 -5.14 -0.27 26.49
C TYR A 47 -5.80 -1.32 25.60
N SER A 48 -6.99 -1.83 25.98
CA SER A 48 -7.66 -2.93 25.28
C SER A 48 -7.77 -2.72 23.78
N ASP A 49 -8.22 -1.54 23.34
CA ASP A 49 -8.40 -1.24 21.93
C ASP A 49 -7.04 -1.22 21.18
N THR A 50 -6.01 -0.67 21.81
CA THR A 50 -4.65 -0.64 21.26
C THR A 50 -4.07 -2.05 21.19
N LEU A 51 -4.26 -2.87 22.23
CA LEU A 51 -3.77 -4.25 22.26
C LEU A 51 -4.47 -5.12 21.22
N ILE A 52 -5.78 -4.93 20.99
CA ILE A 52 -6.52 -5.61 19.94
C ILE A 52 -5.94 -5.26 18.55
N MET A 53 -5.68 -3.97 18.29
CA MET A 53 -5.06 -3.53 17.05
C MET A 53 -3.65 -4.13 16.86
N LEU A 54 -2.80 -4.05 17.89
CA LEU A 54 -1.43 -4.53 17.84
C LEU A 54 -1.34 -6.05 17.68
N LYS A 55 -2.28 -6.81 18.24
CA LYS A 55 -2.31 -8.27 18.13
C LYS A 55 -2.35 -8.75 16.67
N SER A 56 -3.01 -8.00 15.80
CA SER A 56 -3.05 -8.31 14.36
C SER A 56 -1.77 -7.93 13.62
N CYS A 57 -0.91 -7.11 14.24
CA CYS A 57 0.35 -6.62 13.68
C CYS A 57 1.57 -7.34 14.28
N GLU A 58 1.38 -8.15 15.32
CA GLU A 58 2.47 -8.86 15.98
C GLU A 58 3.08 -9.91 15.05
N ILE A 59 4.41 -9.91 14.95
CA ILE A 59 5.13 -10.89 14.12
C ILE A 59 5.20 -12.23 14.84
N ASP A 60 4.59 -13.25 14.26
CA ASP A 60 4.72 -14.62 14.73
C ASP A 60 6.02 -15.25 14.22
N PHE A 61 7.03 -15.36 15.10
CA PHE A 61 8.32 -15.98 14.79
C PHE A 61 8.23 -17.50 14.57
N ASN A 62 7.16 -18.15 15.01
CA ASN A 62 6.93 -19.57 14.75
C ASN A 62 6.32 -19.81 13.36
N ASN A 63 5.71 -18.76 12.78
CA ASN A 63 5.08 -18.74 11.45
C ASN A 63 5.61 -17.55 10.66
N PRO A 64 6.86 -17.55 10.23
CA PRO A 64 7.43 -16.40 9.52
C PRO A 64 6.66 -16.12 8.23
N PRO A 65 6.41 -14.85 7.91
CA PRO A 65 5.70 -14.49 6.69
C PRO A 65 6.47 -15.00 5.45
N ALA A 66 5.73 -15.36 4.41
CA ALA A 66 6.32 -15.75 3.14
C ALA A 66 7.20 -14.63 2.57
N LYS A 67 8.33 -15.00 1.95
CA LYS A 67 9.20 -14.02 1.30
C LYS A 67 8.44 -13.28 0.21
N ALA A 68 8.51 -11.94 0.21
CA ALA A 68 7.87 -11.13 -0.82
C ALA A 68 8.36 -11.51 -2.21
N GLN A 69 7.44 -11.72 -3.15
CA GLN A 69 7.77 -12.05 -4.52
C GLN A 69 8.34 -10.81 -5.23
N VAL A 70 9.47 -10.97 -5.90
CA VAL A 70 10.01 -9.93 -6.80
C VAL A 70 9.17 -9.94 -8.08
N ILE A 71 8.59 -8.80 -8.42
CA ILE A 71 7.78 -8.63 -9.63
C ILE A 71 8.64 -8.07 -10.76
N ILE A 72 9.54 -7.15 -10.43
CA ILE A 72 10.39 -6.46 -11.39
C ILE A 72 11.82 -6.43 -10.86
N SER A 73 12.80 -6.81 -11.70
CA SER A 73 14.23 -6.72 -11.39
C SER A 73 15.05 -6.28 -12.61
N ALA A 74 16.24 -5.76 -12.34
CA ALA A 74 17.28 -5.49 -13.34
C ALA A 74 18.51 -6.34 -12.98
N GLY A 75 18.77 -7.39 -13.76
CA GLY A 75 19.69 -8.44 -13.35
C GLY A 75 19.28 -9.04 -12.00
N ASP A 76 20.21 -9.12 -11.06
CA ASP A 76 19.96 -9.67 -9.72
C ASP A 76 19.40 -8.65 -8.72
N VAL A 77 19.16 -7.39 -9.16
CA VAL A 77 18.68 -6.31 -8.30
C VAL A 77 17.16 -6.24 -8.36
N PRO A 78 16.43 -6.54 -7.26
CA PRO A 78 14.99 -6.33 -7.19
C PRO A 78 14.68 -4.84 -7.19
N LEU A 79 13.79 -4.42 -8.12
CA LEU A 79 13.31 -3.05 -8.21
C LEU A 79 11.91 -2.92 -7.62
N GLY A 80 11.02 -3.87 -7.92
CA GLY A 80 9.64 -3.88 -7.45
C GLY A 80 9.27 -5.23 -6.85
N THR A 81 8.77 -5.23 -5.63
CA THR A 81 8.32 -6.42 -4.90
C THR A 81 6.86 -6.28 -4.49
N GLN A 82 6.20 -7.40 -4.25
CA GLN A 82 4.85 -7.38 -3.67
C GLN A 82 4.84 -6.69 -2.31
N GLY A 83 3.78 -5.93 -2.04
CA GLY A 83 3.60 -5.17 -0.82
C GLY A 83 4.39 -3.87 -0.76
N ASN A 84 5.03 -3.43 -1.86
CA ASN A 84 5.89 -2.26 -1.87
C ASN A 84 5.59 -1.30 -3.03
N LEU A 85 6.08 -0.07 -2.86
CA LEU A 85 6.15 0.94 -3.90
C LEU A 85 7.56 0.97 -4.49
N PHE A 86 7.65 1.33 -5.77
CA PHE A 86 8.91 1.80 -6.35
C PHE A 86 8.63 2.94 -7.34
N GLY A 87 9.66 3.75 -7.63
CA GLY A 87 9.52 4.94 -8.44
C GLY A 87 10.41 4.92 -9.68
N ILE A 88 9.89 5.44 -10.79
CA ILE A 88 10.69 5.86 -11.95
C ILE A 88 10.63 7.38 -12.03
N THR A 89 11.79 8.00 -12.08
CA THR A 89 11.91 9.44 -12.22
C THR A 89 12.75 9.80 -13.45
N GLY A 90 12.53 10.97 -13.99
CA GLY A 90 13.33 11.47 -15.12
C GLY A 90 12.67 12.65 -15.80
N GLY A 91 13.44 13.43 -16.56
CA GLY A 91 12.94 14.54 -17.34
C GLY A 91 11.99 14.11 -18.45
N GLU A 92 11.38 15.07 -19.11
CA GLU A 92 10.57 14.83 -20.31
C GLU A 92 11.42 14.21 -21.43
N GLY A 93 10.85 13.30 -22.20
CA GLY A 93 11.56 12.65 -23.34
C GLY A 93 12.63 11.62 -22.95
N THR A 94 12.87 11.30 -21.68
CA THR A 94 13.92 10.37 -21.23
C THR A 94 13.56 8.89 -21.43
N GLY A 95 12.38 8.56 -21.97
CA GLY A 95 11.99 7.20 -22.28
C GLY A 95 11.25 6.45 -21.18
N LYS A 96 10.80 7.12 -20.09
CA LYS A 96 10.04 6.51 -19.01
C LYS A 96 8.87 5.67 -19.51
N SER A 97 8.07 6.20 -20.44
CA SER A 97 6.92 5.49 -21.04
C SER A 97 7.31 4.20 -21.76
N ASN A 98 8.53 4.11 -22.33
CA ASN A 98 9.02 2.87 -22.91
C ASN A 98 9.32 1.80 -21.86
N TYR A 99 9.90 2.19 -20.72
CA TYR A 99 10.12 1.26 -19.59
C TYR A 99 8.79 0.79 -18.98
N ILE A 100 7.84 1.70 -18.81
CA ILE A 100 6.48 1.37 -18.36
C ILE A 100 5.83 0.35 -19.31
N ALA A 101 5.88 0.63 -20.62
CA ALA A 101 5.35 -0.29 -21.62
C ALA A 101 6.06 -1.66 -21.62
N ALA A 102 7.37 -1.69 -21.38
CA ALA A 102 8.13 -2.93 -21.28
C ALA A 102 7.71 -3.77 -20.05
N MET A 103 7.55 -3.12 -18.88
CA MET A 103 7.12 -3.78 -17.65
C MET A 103 5.69 -4.32 -17.77
N LEU A 104 4.77 -3.50 -18.26
CA LEU A 104 3.38 -3.91 -18.49
C LEU A 104 3.29 -5.03 -19.54
N ALA A 105 4.07 -4.93 -20.64
CA ALA A 105 4.13 -5.99 -21.65
C ALA A 105 4.60 -7.32 -21.07
N GLY A 106 5.63 -7.29 -20.20
CA GLY A 106 6.09 -8.47 -19.48
C GLY A 106 5.04 -9.12 -18.58
N CYS A 107 4.17 -8.30 -17.96
CA CYS A 107 3.08 -8.81 -17.13
C CYS A 107 1.95 -9.48 -17.92
N ILE A 108 1.78 -9.16 -19.21
CA ILE A 108 0.67 -9.66 -20.04
C ILE A 108 1.12 -10.54 -21.21
N CYS A 109 2.42 -10.71 -21.42
CA CYS A 109 2.90 -11.60 -22.49
C CYS A 109 2.59 -13.07 -22.16
N GLN A 110 2.46 -13.85 -23.22
CA GLN A 110 2.32 -15.30 -23.05
C GLN A 110 3.68 -15.89 -22.63
N PRO A 111 3.70 -16.91 -21.73
CA PRO A 111 4.93 -17.47 -21.17
C PRO A 111 5.92 -18.02 -22.20
N ASP A 112 5.42 -18.46 -23.36
CA ASP A 112 6.19 -19.04 -24.46
C ASP A 112 6.75 -18.00 -25.45
N LYS A 113 6.45 -16.72 -25.26
CA LYS A 113 6.87 -15.64 -26.16
C LYS A 113 7.97 -14.80 -25.55
N GLU A 114 9.10 -14.79 -26.20
CA GLU A 114 10.17 -13.84 -25.91
C GLU A 114 9.78 -12.44 -26.43
N ILE A 115 9.88 -11.44 -25.56
CA ILE A 115 9.60 -10.05 -25.86
C ILE A 115 10.76 -9.15 -25.41
N ASP A 116 10.89 -7.99 -26.03
CA ASP A 116 11.85 -6.99 -25.59
C ASP A 116 11.34 -6.23 -24.35
N THR A 117 11.95 -6.50 -23.21
CA THR A 117 11.66 -5.85 -21.93
C THR A 117 12.69 -4.78 -21.55
N LEU A 118 13.55 -4.35 -22.48
CA LEU A 118 14.62 -3.38 -22.25
C LEU A 118 15.60 -3.80 -21.14
N GLY A 119 15.87 -5.11 -21.03
CA GLY A 119 16.75 -5.67 -20.00
C GLY A 119 16.13 -5.79 -18.62
N ILE A 120 14.84 -5.47 -18.46
CA ILE A 120 14.10 -5.66 -17.21
C ILE A 120 13.52 -7.08 -17.17
N GLN A 121 13.67 -7.74 -16.05
CA GLN A 121 13.05 -9.05 -15.80
C GLN A 121 11.71 -8.83 -15.08
N ILE A 122 10.65 -9.46 -15.57
CA ILE A 122 9.30 -9.35 -15.03
C ILE A 122 8.79 -10.73 -14.65
N ALA A 123 8.27 -10.87 -13.43
CA ALA A 123 7.66 -12.11 -12.98
C ALA A 123 6.42 -12.44 -13.81
N ALA A 124 6.34 -13.67 -14.31
CA ALA A 124 5.21 -14.11 -15.12
C ALA A 124 3.89 -14.02 -14.36
N ASN A 125 2.87 -13.49 -15.00
CA ASN A 125 1.51 -13.39 -14.45
C ASN A 125 0.69 -14.66 -14.81
N SER A 126 1.16 -15.80 -14.40
CA SER A 126 0.53 -17.11 -14.71
C SER A 126 -0.89 -17.28 -14.16
N LYS A 127 -1.28 -16.46 -13.21
CA LYS A 127 -2.62 -16.47 -12.59
C LYS A 127 -3.57 -15.45 -13.21
N HIS A 128 -3.18 -14.73 -14.26
CA HIS A 128 -3.96 -13.68 -14.90
C HIS A 128 -4.52 -12.64 -13.91
N LYS A 129 -3.72 -12.28 -12.90
CA LYS A 129 -4.04 -11.21 -11.96
C LYS A 129 -4.16 -9.88 -12.70
N ALA A 130 -4.92 -8.94 -12.16
CA ALA A 130 -5.08 -7.62 -12.76
C ALA A 130 -3.73 -6.90 -12.96
N VAL A 131 -3.61 -6.21 -14.09
CA VAL A 131 -2.52 -5.31 -14.42
C VAL A 131 -3.15 -3.95 -14.68
N LEU A 132 -2.85 -2.96 -13.82
CA LEU A 132 -3.56 -1.70 -13.78
C LEU A 132 -2.64 -0.56 -14.21
N LEU A 133 -3.09 0.27 -15.14
CA LEU A 133 -2.43 1.49 -15.58
C LEU A 133 -3.37 2.68 -15.38
N TYR A 134 -2.95 3.63 -14.57
CA TYR A 134 -3.61 4.91 -14.35
C TYR A 134 -2.74 6.03 -14.92
N ASP A 135 -3.25 6.74 -15.91
CA ASP A 135 -2.56 7.86 -16.56
C ASP A 135 -3.28 9.17 -16.18
N THR A 136 -2.58 10.08 -15.54
CA THR A 136 -3.11 11.36 -15.09
C THR A 136 -2.67 12.54 -15.94
N GLU A 137 -1.76 12.32 -16.90
CA GLU A 137 -1.11 13.40 -17.65
C GLU A 137 -1.51 13.42 -19.12
N GLN A 138 -1.71 12.25 -19.74
CA GLN A 138 -1.87 12.14 -21.17
C GLN A 138 -3.34 12.13 -21.62
N SER A 139 -3.58 12.60 -22.85
CA SER A 139 -4.90 12.50 -23.45
C SER A 139 -5.30 11.04 -23.74
N GLU A 140 -6.59 10.77 -23.85
CA GLU A 140 -7.12 9.45 -24.25
C GLU A 140 -6.48 8.92 -25.53
N VAL A 141 -6.29 9.79 -26.53
CA VAL A 141 -5.68 9.44 -27.83
C VAL A 141 -4.23 8.97 -27.63
N GLN A 142 -3.47 9.67 -26.79
CA GLN A 142 -2.09 9.30 -26.52
C GLN A 142 -2.00 8.03 -25.70
N LEU A 143 -2.83 7.88 -24.67
CA LEU A 143 -2.90 6.65 -23.89
C LEU A 143 -3.30 5.45 -24.75
N PHE A 144 -4.29 5.59 -25.64
CA PHE A 144 -4.68 4.55 -26.59
C PHE A 144 -3.49 4.12 -27.46
N LYS A 145 -2.72 5.08 -28.00
CA LYS A 145 -1.50 4.81 -28.79
C LYS A 145 -0.47 4.05 -27.95
N ASN A 146 -0.23 4.47 -26.72
CA ASN A 146 0.73 3.85 -25.82
C ASN A 146 0.33 2.41 -25.48
N VAL A 147 -0.96 2.17 -25.17
CA VAL A 147 -1.49 0.82 -24.94
C VAL A 147 -1.40 -0.04 -26.20
N SER A 148 -1.67 0.51 -27.38
CA SER A 148 -1.51 -0.22 -28.66
C SER A 148 -0.06 -0.65 -28.89
N ASN A 149 0.91 0.23 -28.63
CA ASN A 149 2.33 -0.10 -28.71
C ASN A 149 2.74 -1.16 -27.66
N LEU A 150 2.20 -1.06 -26.46
CA LEU A 150 2.39 -2.06 -25.39
C LEU A 150 1.87 -3.44 -25.83
N LEU A 151 0.68 -3.53 -26.41
CA LEU A 151 0.12 -4.79 -26.93
C LEU A 151 0.99 -5.37 -28.05
N THR A 152 1.49 -4.53 -28.95
CA THR A 152 2.42 -4.94 -30.01
C THR A 152 3.71 -5.51 -29.41
N ARG A 153 4.30 -4.85 -28.41
CA ARG A 153 5.48 -5.34 -27.68
C ARG A 153 5.21 -6.68 -26.97
N ALA A 154 4.06 -6.81 -26.34
CA ALA A 154 3.62 -8.05 -25.66
C ALA A 154 3.25 -9.17 -26.63
N LYS A 155 3.27 -8.93 -27.95
CA LYS A 155 2.80 -9.85 -29.01
C LYS A 155 1.35 -10.31 -28.77
N GLN A 156 0.53 -9.42 -28.20
CA GLN A 156 -0.89 -9.67 -27.97
C GLN A 156 -1.74 -9.13 -29.12
N PRO A 157 -2.51 -9.97 -29.82
CA PRO A 157 -3.38 -9.51 -30.91
C PRO A 157 -4.57 -8.70 -30.43
N ASN A 158 -5.01 -8.96 -29.18
CA ASN A 158 -6.11 -8.27 -28.52
C ASN A 158 -5.70 -7.88 -27.10
N LYS A 159 -6.35 -6.87 -26.55
CA LYS A 159 -6.13 -6.47 -25.16
C LYS A 159 -6.64 -7.56 -24.21
N PRO A 160 -5.77 -8.15 -23.37
CA PRO A 160 -6.20 -9.12 -22.37
C PRO A 160 -7.18 -8.48 -21.36
N GLU A 161 -8.09 -9.28 -20.83
CA GLU A 161 -9.12 -8.78 -19.92
C GLU A 161 -8.54 -8.24 -18.60
N GLU A 162 -7.46 -8.86 -18.11
CA GLU A 162 -6.78 -8.45 -16.89
C GLU A 162 -6.02 -7.12 -17.04
N LEU A 163 -5.69 -6.67 -18.26
CA LEU A 163 -5.12 -5.35 -18.45
C LEU A 163 -6.21 -4.28 -18.41
N LYS A 164 -6.09 -3.35 -17.48
CA LYS A 164 -6.97 -2.19 -17.34
C LYS A 164 -6.14 -0.91 -17.43
N ALA A 165 -6.48 -0.05 -18.39
CA ALA A 165 -5.83 1.24 -18.57
C ALA A 165 -6.87 2.36 -18.52
N PHE A 166 -6.60 3.37 -17.71
CA PHE A 166 -7.53 4.46 -17.42
C PHE A 166 -6.86 5.81 -17.65
N CYS A 167 -7.51 6.67 -18.45
CA CYS A 167 -7.18 8.08 -18.60
C CYS A 167 -7.93 8.87 -17.53
N LEU A 168 -7.22 9.43 -16.57
CA LEU A 168 -7.81 10.15 -15.43
C LEU A 168 -7.72 11.67 -15.57
N THR A 169 -7.30 12.19 -16.70
CA THR A 169 -7.08 13.63 -16.92
C THR A 169 -8.35 14.48 -16.74
N GLY A 170 -9.53 13.90 -17.02
CA GLY A 170 -10.82 14.57 -16.84
C GLY A 170 -11.33 14.62 -15.40
N MET A 171 -10.64 13.97 -14.46
CA MET A 171 -11.04 13.90 -13.06
C MET A 171 -10.29 14.92 -12.20
N SER A 172 -10.94 15.42 -11.16
CA SER A 172 -10.26 16.15 -10.09
C SER A 172 -9.31 15.25 -9.30
N ARG A 173 -8.33 15.82 -8.58
CA ARG A 173 -7.37 15.05 -7.77
C ARG A 173 -8.02 14.06 -6.79
N LYS A 174 -9.06 14.52 -6.08
CA LYS A 174 -9.79 13.67 -5.13
C LYS A 174 -10.51 12.53 -5.83
N GLU A 175 -11.10 12.80 -6.99
CA GLU A 175 -11.74 11.76 -7.81
C GLU A 175 -10.73 10.76 -8.34
N ARG A 176 -9.55 11.21 -8.77
CA ARG A 176 -8.46 10.32 -9.24
C ARG A 176 -8.05 9.34 -8.15
N LEU A 177 -7.69 9.83 -6.95
CA LEU A 177 -7.29 8.96 -5.84
C LEU A 177 -8.42 8.00 -5.43
N HIS A 178 -9.64 8.51 -5.34
CA HIS A 178 -10.80 7.68 -5.04
C HIS A 178 -11.03 6.59 -6.11
N ALA A 179 -10.92 6.93 -7.40
CA ALA A 179 -11.06 5.98 -8.49
C ALA A 179 -9.98 4.89 -8.46
N ILE A 180 -8.72 5.26 -8.15
CA ILE A 180 -7.62 4.30 -7.97
C ILE A 180 -7.95 3.32 -6.84
N VAL A 181 -8.30 3.82 -5.64
CA VAL A 181 -8.62 2.99 -4.48
C VAL A 181 -9.76 2.02 -4.79
N GLN A 182 -10.89 2.53 -5.29
CA GLN A 182 -12.08 1.73 -5.56
C GLN A 182 -11.86 0.70 -6.67
N SER A 183 -11.13 1.08 -7.72
CA SER A 183 -10.86 0.16 -8.82
C SER A 183 -9.83 -0.92 -8.45
N MET A 184 -8.84 -0.61 -7.63
CA MET A 184 -7.92 -1.62 -7.08
C MET A 184 -8.69 -2.67 -6.28
N ASP A 185 -9.59 -2.24 -5.39
CA ASP A 185 -10.45 -3.16 -4.63
C ASP A 185 -11.26 -4.07 -5.55
N LYS A 186 -12.00 -3.46 -6.48
CA LYS A 186 -12.81 -4.19 -7.46
C LYS A 186 -12.01 -5.23 -8.25
N PHE A 187 -10.87 -4.84 -8.81
CA PHE A 187 -10.10 -5.72 -9.69
C PHE A 187 -9.30 -6.76 -8.92
N TYR A 188 -8.93 -6.48 -7.67
CA TYR A 188 -8.37 -7.49 -6.79
C TYR A 188 -9.31 -8.69 -6.63
N TYR A 189 -10.58 -8.45 -6.32
CA TYR A 189 -11.55 -9.54 -6.18
C TYR A 189 -11.92 -10.16 -7.52
N GLN A 190 -12.05 -9.36 -8.57
CA GLN A 190 -12.44 -9.87 -9.88
C GLN A 190 -11.41 -10.81 -10.50
N TYR A 191 -10.12 -10.54 -10.31
CA TYR A 191 -9.01 -11.30 -10.91
C TYR A 191 -8.21 -12.15 -9.90
N GLY A 192 -8.67 -12.22 -8.66
CA GLY A 192 -7.98 -12.98 -7.61
C GLY A 192 -6.62 -12.41 -7.23
N GLY A 193 -6.42 -11.11 -7.43
CA GLY A 193 -5.21 -10.37 -7.09
C GLY A 193 -4.80 -9.36 -8.16
N ILE A 194 -3.76 -8.58 -7.82
CA ILE A 194 -3.16 -7.58 -8.71
C ILE A 194 -1.68 -7.91 -8.87
N GLN A 195 -1.20 -8.00 -10.11
CA GLN A 195 0.20 -8.27 -10.44
C GLN A 195 1.06 -7.02 -10.33
N LEU A 196 0.59 -5.94 -10.96
CA LEU A 196 1.29 -4.65 -11.03
C LEU A 196 0.28 -3.52 -11.15
N VAL A 197 0.53 -2.44 -10.43
CA VAL A 197 -0.15 -1.16 -10.61
C VAL A 197 0.85 -0.14 -11.10
N VAL A 198 0.50 0.64 -12.11
CA VAL A 198 1.28 1.77 -12.60
C VAL A 198 0.46 3.04 -12.46
N ILE A 199 1.02 4.05 -11.81
CA ILE A 199 0.46 5.41 -11.72
C ILE A 199 1.41 6.34 -12.46
N ASP A 200 1.05 6.70 -13.70
CA ASP A 200 1.82 7.62 -14.54
C ASP A 200 1.34 9.05 -14.25
N GLY A 201 2.20 9.84 -13.58
CA GLY A 201 1.89 11.17 -13.11
C GLY A 201 1.43 11.24 -11.64
N ILE A 202 2.16 10.59 -10.72
CA ILE A 202 1.79 10.61 -9.28
C ILE A 202 1.67 12.03 -8.69
N ALA A 203 2.43 12.99 -9.22
CA ALA A 203 2.37 14.39 -8.79
C ALA A 203 0.99 15.02 -8.98
N ASP A 204 0.19 14.52 -9.90
CA ASP A 204 -1.17 14.98 -10.16
C ASP A 204 -2.22 14.51 -9.14
N LEU A 205 -1.82 13.66 -8.21
CA LEU A 205 -2.66 13.24 -7.09
C LEU A 205 -2.60 14.21 -5.91
N VAL A 206 -1.62 15.15 -5.91
CA VAL A 206 -1.42 16.17 -4.87
C VAL A 206 -1.62 17.57 -5.42
N LYS A 207 -1.93 18.54 -4.55
CA LYS A 207 -2.16 19.94 -4.94
C LYS A 207 -0.89 20.61 -5.45
N SER A 208 0.22 20.26 -4.84
CA SER A 208 1.56 20.71 -5.21
C SER A 208 2.57 19.66 -4.79
N ALA A 209 3.55 19.38 -5.63
CA ALA A 209 4.67 18.51 -5.26
C ALA A 209 5.47 19.04 -4.06
N ASN A 210 5.34 20.34 -3.74
CA ASN A 210 5.94 20.98 -2.58
C ASN A 210 5.04 20.95 -1.32
N ASP A 211 3.82 20.42 -1.41
CA ASP A 211 2.96 20.20 -0.25
C ASP A 211 3.36 18.86 0.39
N GLU A 212 4.23 18.94 1.38
CA GLU A 212 4.78 17.79 2.08
C GLU A 212 3.68 16.96 2.76
N VAL A 213 2.71 17.61 3.39
CA VAL A 213 1.64 16.92 4.13
C VAL A 213 0.75 16.12 3.20
N GLU A 214 0.31 16.70 2.08
CA GLU A 214 -0.52 16.01 1.11
C GLU A 214 0.26 14.92 0.38
N SER A 215 1.53 15.17 0.06
CA SER A 215 2.41 14.20 -0.60
C SER A 215 2.66 12.96 0.28
N VAL A 216 2.96 13.16 1.56
CA VAL A 216 3.13 12.06 2.52
C VAL A 216 1.84 11.27 2.64
N ALA A 217 0.68 11.91 2.78
CA ALA A 217 -0.61 11.23 2.90
C ALA A 217 -0.95 10.36 1.68
N VAL A 218 -0.64 10.82 0.47
CA VAL A 218 -0.83 10.00 -0.75
C VAL A 218 0.12 8.81 -0.78
N ILE A 219 1.38 9.00 -0.43
CA ILE A 219 2.36 7.89 -0.38
C ILE A 219 1.97 6.87 0.67
N ASP A 220 1.57 7.29 1.87
CA ASP A 220 1.12 6.40 2.94
C ASP A 220 -0.09 5.57 2.50
N GLU A 221 -1.06 6.19 1.82
CA GLU A 221 -2.22 5.48 1.28
C GLU A 221 -1.81 4.45 0.22
N LEU A 222 -0.90 4.80 -0.69
CA LEU A 222 -0.41 3.85 -1.70
C LEU A 222 0.37 2.69 -1.06
N TYR A 223 1.17 2.94 -0.03
CA TYR A 223 1.83 1.87 0.74
C TYR A 223 0.81 0.95 1.41
N ARG A 224 -0.21 1.54 2.03
CA ARG A 224 -1.31 0.77 2.62
C ARG A 224 -1.99 -0.13 1.59
N LEU A 225 -2.30 0.40 0.40
CA LEU A 225 -2.90 -0.36 -0.69
C LEU A 225 -1.97 -1.46 -1.23
N ALA A 226 -0.68 -1.17 -1.39
CA ALA A 226 0.31 -2.16 -1.80
C ALA A 226 0.36 -3.34 -0.83
N GLY A 227 0.34 -3.06 0.49
CA GLY A 227 0.32 -4.07 1.55
C GLY A 227 -0.96 -4.88 1.57
N ILE A 228 -2.14 -4.23 1.58
CA ILE A 228 -3.45 -4.88 1.64
C ILE A 228 -3.66 -5.83 0.45
N TYR A 229 -3.36 -5.36 -0.76
CA TYR A 229 -3.55 -6.15 -1.98
C TYR A 229 -2.34 -7.01 -2.35
N ASN A 230 -1.29 -6.98 -1.53
CA ASN A 230 -0.03 -7.70 -1.76
C ASN A 230 0.44 -7.55 -3.21
N THR A 231 0.51 -6.30 -3.68
CA THR A 231 0.85 -5.93 -5.05
C THR A 231 2.06 -5.00 -5.10
N CYS A 232 2.67 -4.87 -6.26
CA CYS A 232 3.70 -3.88 -6.53
C CYS A 232 3.07 -2.64 -7.16
N ILE A 233 3.36 -1.45 -6.65
CA ILE A 233 2.89 -0.19 -7.23
C ILE A 233 4.09 0.60 -7.76
N LEU A 234 4.10 0.87 -9.07
CA LEU A 234 5.04 1.75 -9.74
C LEU A 234 4.47 3.17 -9.79
N CYS A 235 5.19 4.10 -9.21
CA CYS A 235 4.91 5.54 -9.28
C CYS A 235 5.85 6.22 -10.27
N VAL A 236 5.30 6.99 -11.20
CA VAL A 236 6.10 7.75 -12.17
C VAL A 236 6.08 9.23 -11.81
N LEU A 237 7.26 9.80 -11.70
CA LEU A 237 7.46 11.21 -11.37
C LEU A 237 8.26 11.92 -12.48
N HIS A 238 7.75 13.04 -12.92
CA HIS A 238 8.43 13.91 -13.87
C HIS A 238 9.30 14.94 -13.12
N PHE A 239 10.60 14.96 -13.43
CA PHE A 239 11.46 16.05 -12.97
C PHE A 239 11.21 17.27 -13.83
N VAL A 240 10.88 18.39 -13.21
CA VAL A 240 11.00 19.72 -13.82
C VAL A 240 12.41 20.21 -13.47
N PRO A 241 13.32 20.40 -14.43
CA PRO A 241 14.62 21.00 -14.13
C PRO A 241 14.38 22.40 -13.52
N ASN A 242 15.05 22.69 -12.43
CA ASN A 242 15.11 24.05 -11.86
C ASN A 242 15.83 24.98 -12.83
#